data_ef88db39a78d958a40956721cf4df0ac
#
_entry.id   ef88db39a78d958a40956721cf4df0ac
#
_cell.length_a   1.000
_cell.length_b   1.000
_cell.length_c   1.000
_cell.angle_alpha   90.00
_cell.angle_beta   90.00
_cell.angle_gamma   90.00
#
_symmetry.space_group_name_H-M   'P 1'
#
loop_
_entity.id
_entity.type
_entity.pdbx_description
1 polymer ?
#
loop_
_entity_poly.entity_id
_entity_poly.type
_entity_poly.pdbx_seq_one_letter_code
_entity_poly.pdbx_strand_id
1 'polypeptide(L)'
;MTRGEEAADIGDVLAQLGGGVRALRAPVDNLESNWAYMVMTGLAWNLKAWFALWPTEGPGRHIERHQQDKKTLLGMEFKTFLNAFINMPCQILRAGRRLIYRLLSWNPWQRTFFRTLAQMRC
;
A
#
# COMPACT_ATOMS: atom_id res chain seq x y z
N MET A 1 -22.44 10.39 3.88
CA MET A 1 -22.10 9.64 2.64
C MET A 1 -23.35 9.48 1.80
N THR A 2 -23.33 9.93 0.56
CA THR A 2 -24.46 9.73 -0.36
C THR A 2 -24.32 8.38 -1.04
N ARG A 3 -25.46 7.80 -1.48
CA ARG A 3 -25.51 6.51 -2.19
C ARG A 3 -24.62 6.46 -3.45
N GLY A 4 -24.30 7.63 -4.02
CA GLY A 4 -23.39 7.77 -5.16
C GLY A 4 -21.92 7.63 -4.79
N GLU A 5 -21.51 8.05 -3.60
CA GLU A 5 -20.14 7.93 -3.11
C GLU A 5 -19.79 6.48 -2.76
N GLU A 6 -20.73 5.73 -2.19
CA GLU A 6 -20.55 4.30 -1.91
C GLU A 6 -20.43 3.47 -3.19
N ALA A 7 -21.20 3.80 -4.22
CA ALA A 7 -21.13 3.10 -5.52
C ALA A 7 -19.81 3.38 -6.26
N ALA A 8 -19.28 4.60 -6.17
CA ALA A 8 -17.99 4.97 -6.73
C ALA A 8 -16.84 4.25 -6.00
N ASP A 9 -16.94 4.14 -4.68
CA ASP A 9 -15.93 3.47 -3.85
C ASP A 9 -15.86 1.96 -4.14
N ILE A 10 -17.00 1.31 -4.30
CA ILE A 10 -17.09 -0.11 -4.69
C ILE A 10 -16.51 -0.31 -6.10
N GLY A 11 -16.81 0.59 -7.03
CA GLY A 11 -16.28 0.55 -8.40
C GLY A 11 -14.75 0.63 -8.43
N ASP A 12 -14.16 1.50 -7.62
CA ASP A 12 -12.72 1.66 -7.49
C ASP A 12 -12.04 0.42 -6.88
N VAL A 13 -12.67 -0.18 -5.87
CA VAL A 13 -12.19 -1.43 -5.26
C VAL A 13 -12.20 -2.57 -6.28
N LEU A 14 -13.30 -2.73 -7.04
CA LEU A 14 -13.40 -3.75 -8.08
C LEU A 14 -12.39 -3.53 -9.21
N ALA A 15 -12.15 -2.29 -9.63
CA ALA A 15 -11.16 -1.95 -10.63
C ALA A 15 -9.73 -2.28 -10.15
N GLN A 16 -9.41 -1.99 -8.90
CA GLN A 16 -8.11 -2.34 -8.32
C GLN A 16 -7.92 -3.85 -8.17
N LEU A 17 -8.95 -4.59 -7.76
CA LEU A 17 -8.91 -6.05 -7.66
C LEU A 17 -8.78 -6.71 -9.04
N GLY A 18 -9.44 -6.17 -10.06
CA GLY A 18 -9.36 -6.70 -11.43
C GLY A 18 -8.06 -6.38 -12.15
N GLY A 19 -7.62 -5.14 -12.09
CA GLY A 19 -6.46 -4.64 -12.81
C GLY A 19 -5.16 -4.69 -12.01
N GLY A 20 -5.16 -4.12 -10.81
CA GLY A 20 -3.97 -3.96 -9.99
C GLY A 20 -3.45 -5.26 -9.40
N VAL A 21 -4.29 -6.02 -8.73
CA VAL A 21 -3.94 -7.32 -8.10
C VAL A 21 -4.32 -8.53 -8.93
N ARG A 22 -4.95 -8.33 -10.09
CA ARG A 22 -5.37 -9.39 -11.01
C ARG A 22 -6.28 -10.47 -10.39
N ALA A 23 -7.07 -10.10 -9.39
CA ALA A 23 -7.94 -11.02 -8.66
C ALA A 23 -9.00 -11.70 -9.55
N LEU A 24 -9.43 -11.02 -10.61
CA LEU A 24 -10.43 -11.53 -11.56
C LEU A 24 -9.83 -12.37 -12.70
N ARG A 25 -8.52 -12.55 -12.75
CA ARG A 25 -7.87 -13.49 -13.66
C ARG A 25 -7.72 -14.84 -12.96
N ALA A 26 -8.32 -15.87 -13.57
CA ALA A 26 -8.10 -17.25 -13.14
C ALA A 26 -6.73 -17.74 -13.66
N PRO A 27 -5.68 -17.81 -12.83
CA PRO A 27 -4.33 -18.17 -13.28
C PRO A 27 -4.13 -19.66 -13.51
N VAL A 28 -5.07 -20.48 -13.04
CA VAL A 28 -5.01 -21.96 -13.11
C VAL A 28 -6.38 -22.56 -13.42
N ASP A 29 -6.40 -23.76 -13.94
CA ASP A 29 -7.64 -24.45 -14.32
C ASP A 29 -8.37 -25.13 -13.15
N ASN A 30 -7.85 -24.99 -11.94
CA ASN A 30 -8.40 -25.58 -10.73
C ASN A 30 -9.13 -24.52 -9.88
N LEU A 31 -10.38 -24.82 -9.51
CA LEU A 31 -11.25 -23.93 -8.74
C LEU A 31 -10.68 -23.60 -7.35
N GLU A 32 -10.12 -24.59 -6.64
CA GLU A 32 -9.56 -24.41 -5.30
C GLU A 32 -8.34 -23.48 -5.32
N SER A 33 -7.47 -23.66 -6.31
CA SER A 33 -6.30 -22.82 -6.48
C SER A 33 -6.66 -21.39 -6.88
N ASN A 34 -7.69 -21.21 -7.70
CA ASN A 34 -8.22 -19.91 -8.05
C ASN A 34 -8.84 -19.20 -6.84
N TRP A 35 -9.54 -19.94 -5.99
CA TRP A 35 -10.09 -19.41 -4.75
C TRP A 35 -8.98 -18.95 -3.82
N ALA A 36 -7.96 -19.78 -3.58
CA ALA A 36 -6.79 -19.40 -2.78
C ALA A 36 -6.12 -18.13 -3.34
N TYR A 37 -5.98 -18.03 -4.66
CA TYR A 37 -5.45 -16.83 -5.31
C TYR A 37 -6.31 -15.58 -5.03
N MET A 38 -7.64 -15.69 -5.11
CA MET A 38 -8.55 -14.58 -4.82
C MET A 38 -8.46 -14.14 -3.35
N VAL A 39 -8.37 -15.08 -2.43
CA VAL A 39 -8.19 -14.77 -0.99
C VAL A 39 -6.88 -14.04 -0.75
N MET A 40 -5.79 -14.50 -1.37
CA MET A 40 -4.47 -13.86 -1.24
C MET A 40 -4.44 -12.45 -1.85
N THR A 41 -5.11 -12.24 -2.97
CA THR A 41 -5.21 -10.90 -3.58
C THR A 41 -6.05 -9.96 -2.74
N GLY A 42 -7.14 -10.44 -2.14
CA GLY A 42 -7.95 -9.69 -1.18
C GLY A 42 -7.15 -9.31 0.07
N LEU A 43 -6.34 -10.24 0.59
CA LEU A 43 -5.43 -9.98 1.71
C LEU A 43 -4.39 -8.90 1.36
N ALA A 44 -3.78 -8.99 0.19
CA ALA A 44 -2.80 -8.01 -0.28
C ALA A 44 -3.41 -6.60 -0.36
N TRP A 45 -4.63 -6.50 -0.87
CA TRP A 45 -5.36 -5.24 -0.94
C TRP A 45 -5.67 -4.68 0.46
N ASN A 46 -6.12 -5.53 1.39
CA ASN A 46 -6.37 -5.14 2.77
C ASN A 46 -5.09 -4.66 3.47
N LEU A 47 -3.96 -5.31 3.22
CA LEU A 47 -2.67 -4.87 3.77
C LEU A 47 -2.26 -3.49 3.23
N LYS A 48 -2.49 -3.21 1.95
CA LYS A 48 -2.29 -1.88 1.37
C LYS A 48 -3.15 -0.83 2.07
N ALA A 49 -4.45 -1.09 2.23
CA ALA A 49 -5.38 -0.19 2.90
C ALA A 49 -4.97 0.03 4.37
N TRP A 50 -4.59 -1.03 5.05
CA TRP A 50 -4.11 -0.97 6.43
C TRP A 50 -2.83 -0.14 6.54
N PHE A 51 -1.87 -0.32 5.65
CA PHE A 51 -0.67 0.50 5.58
C PHE A 51 -1.00 1.99 5.40
N ALA A 52 -1.96 2.31 4.53
CA ALA A 52 -2.40 3.69 4.29
C ALA A 52 -3.08 4.32 5.53
N LEU A 53 -3.81 3.53 6.30
CA LEU A 53 -4.54 3.98 7.49
C LEU A 53 -3.67 3.99 8.76
N TRP A 54 -2.55 3.26 8.79
CA TRP A 54 -1.69 3.12 9.95
C TRP A 54 -1.13 4.44 10.47
N PRO A 55 -0.63 5.37 9.65
CA PRO A 55 -0.10 6.63 10.14
C PRO A 55 -1.16 7.44 10.85
N THR A 56 -0.96 7.67 12.14
CA THR A 56 -1.82 8.54 12.92
C THR A 56 -1.66 10.00 12.48
N GLU A 57 -2.77 10.72 12.39
CA GLU A 57 -2.77 12.14 12.14
C GLU A 57 -2.37 12.84 13.44
N GLY A 58 -1.10 13.20 13.56
CA GLY A 58 -0.64 14.01 14.68
C GLY A 58 -1.23 15.43 14.62
N PRO A 59 -1.54 16.05 15.77
CA PRO A 59 -1.95 17.46 15.79
C PRO A 59 -0.79 18.33 15.32
N GLY A 60 -1.03 19.21 14.35
CA GLY A 60 0.00 20.16 13.93
C GLY A 60 -0.15 20.69 12.50
N ARG A 61 0.84 21.48 12.12
CA ARG A 61 0.94 22.23 10.86
C ARG A 61 0.83 21.38 9.58
N HIS A 62 0.92 20.06 9.67
CA HIS A 62 0.95 19.16 8.53
C HIS A 62 -0.26 18.21 8.44
N ILE A 63 -1.31 18.44 9.22
CA ILE A 63 -2.47 17.56 9.26
C ILE A 63 -3.16 17.43 7.91
N GLU A 64 -3.35 18.54 7.20
CA GLU A 64 -3.97 18.54 5.86
C GLU A 64 -3.16 17.75 4.86
N ARG A 65 -1.83 17.89 4.89
CA ARG A 65 -0.93 17.13 4.04
C ARG A 65 -0.97 15.64 4.35
N HIS A 66 -1.03 15.27 5.61
CA HIS A 66 -1.13 13.87 6.03
C HIS A 66 -2.46 13.24 5.62
N GLN A 67 -3.56 14.00 5.69
CA GLN A 67 -4.87 13.56 5.21
C GLN A 67 -4.87 13.38 3.70
N GLN A 68 -4.26 14.31 2.97
CA GLN A 68 -4.12 14.20 1.52
C GLN A 68 -3.27 13.02 1.10
N ASP A 69 -2.14 12.77 1.77
CA ASP A 69 -1.29 11.61 1.54
C ASP A 69 -2.04 10.31 1.79
N LYS A 70 -2.80 10.23 2.88
CA LYS A 70 -3.64 9.07 3.22
C LYS A 70 -4.69 8.80 2.14
N LYS A 71 -5.41 9.82 1.70
CA LYS A 71 -6.42 9.73 0.64
C LYS A 71 -5.79 9.28 -0.68
N THR A 72 -4.64 9.83 -1.04
CA THR A 72 -3.91 9.45 -2.25
C THR A 72 -3.45 7.99 -2.18
N LEU A 73 -2.95 7.53 -1.03
CA LEU A 73 -2.52 6.15 -0.83
C LEU A 73 -3.68 5.16 -0.93
N LEU A 74 -4.84 5.48 -0.37
CA LEU A 74 -6.03 4.63 -0.46
C LEU A 74 -6.50 4.47 -1.90
N GLY A 75 -6.54 5.56 -2.67
CA GLY A 75 -6.93 5.57 -4.08
C GLY A 75 -5.84 5.10 -5.05
N MET A 76 -4.59 4.91 -4.59
CA MET A 76 -3.46 4.55 -5.44
C MET A 76 -3.64 3.15 -6.03
N GLU A 77 -3.34 3.00 -7.33
CA GLU A 77 -3.29 1.69 -7.98
C GLU A 77 -2.29 0.76 -7.29
N PHE A 78 -2.63 -0.52 -7.13
CA PHE A 78 -1.82 -1.50 -6.41
C PHE A 78 -0.39 -1.65 -6.98
N LYS A 79 -0.25 -1.63 -8.29
CA LYS A 79 1.06 -1.67 -8.96
C LYS A 79 1.92 -0.46 -8.62
N THR A 80 1.32 0.72 -8.57
CA THR A 80 1.99 1.96 -8.17
C THR A 80 2.41 1.90 -6.70
N PHE A 81 1.55 1.37 -5.83
CA PHE A 81 1.87 1.14 -4.43
C PHE A 81 3.06 0.19 -4.25
N LEU A 82 3.09 -0.93 -4.97
CA LEU A 82 4.23 -1.86 -4.94
C LEU A 82 5.55 -1.18 -5.31
N ASN A 83 5.53 -0.38 -6.38
CA ASN A 83 6.74 0.33 -6.83
C ASN A 83 7.16 1.43 -5.87
N ALA A 84 6.22 2.08 -5.22
CA ALA A 84 6.49 3.18 -4.29
C ALA A 84 7.03 2.70 -2.93
N PHE A 85 6.56 1.55 -2.42
CA PHE A 85 6.81 1.12 -1.04
C PHE A 85 7.51 -0.23 -0.89
N ILE A 86 7.38 -1.13 -1.87
CA ILE A 86 7.92 -2.50 -1.77
C ILE A 86 9.11 -2.71 -2.69
N ASN A 87 8.99 -2.35 -3.96
CA ASN A 87 10.04 -2.54 -4.97
C ASN A 87 11.10 -1.44 -4.94
N MET A 88 11.44 -0.93 -3.76
CA MET A 88 12.49 0.08 -3.62
C MET A 88 13.87 -0.58 -3.58
N PRO A 89 14.79 -0.21 -4.50
CA PRO A 89 16.14 -0.74 -4.46
C PRO A 89 16.84 -0.28 -3.18
N CYS A 90 17.39 -1.23 -2.44
CA CYS A 90 18.03 -1.00 -1.15
C CYS A 90 19.39 -1.72 -1.09
N GLN A 91 20.39 -1.03 -0.59
CA GLN A 91 21.68 -1.62 -0.25
C GLN A 91 21.74 -1.88 1.25
N ILE A 92 22.11 -3.08 1.63
CA ILE A 92 22.32 -3.46 3.02
C ILE A 92 23.81 -3.41 3.32
N LEU A 93 24.21 -2.52 4.22
CA LEU A 93 25.57 -2.34 4.67
C LEU A 93 25.71 -2.83 6.13
N ARG A 94 26.74 -3.60 6.38
CA ARG A 94 27.09 -4.02 7.73
C ARG A 94 28.26 -3.19 8.23
N ALA A 95 28.04 -2.38 9.24
CA ALA A 95 29.06 -1.56 9.89
C ALA A 95 29.12 -1.90 11.39
N GLY A 96 30.10 -2.69 11.79
CA GLY A 96 30.21 -3.18 13.16
C GLY A 96 29.01 -4.01 13.59
N ARG A 97 28.31 -3.58 14.64
CA ARG A 97 27.07 -4.25 15.15
C ARG A 97 25.79 -3.70 14.58
N ARG A 98 25.85 -2.84 13.55
CA ARG A 98 24.67 -2.17 12.95
C ARG A 98 24.46 -2.64 11.52
N LEU A 99 23.20 -2.85 11.17
CA LEU A 99 22.75 -3.00 9.79
C LEU A 99 22.21 -1.65 9.32
N ILE A 100 22.75 -1.15 8.22
CA ILE A 100 22.35 0.11 7.62
C ILE A 100 21.66 -0.21 6.31
N TYR A 101 20.41 0.21 6.19
CA TYR A 101 19.63 0.12 4.96
C TYR A 101 19.73 1.44 4.21
N ARG A 102 20.39 1.42 3.05
CA ARG A 102 20.52 2.60 2.19
C ARG A 102 19.59 2.46 1.01
N LEU A 103 18.58 3.33 0.91
CA LEU A 103 17.74 3.41 -0.27
C LEU A 103 18.52 4.04 -1.43
N LEU A 104 18.52 3.37 -2.60
CA LEU A 104 19.35 3.77 -3.74
C LEU A 104 18.66 4.71 -4.71
N SER A 105 17.33 4.81 -4.65
CA SER A 105 16.56 5.70 -5.50
C SER A 105 15.76 6.71 -4.69
N TRP A 106 15.66 7.93 -5.21
CA TRP A 106 14.76 8.92 -4.64
C TRP A 106 13.31 8.62 -5.04
N ASN A 107 12.41 8.67 -4.06
CA ASN A 107 10.99 8.42 -4.25
C ASN A 107 10.20 9.47 -3.44
N PRO A 108 9.20 10.14 -4.02
CA PRO A 108 8.37 11.13 -3.32
C PRO A 108 7.71 10.59 -2.04
N TRP A 109 7.47 9.28 -1.98
CA TRP A 109 6.84 8.60 -0.86
C TRP A 109 7.78 8.16 0.25
N GLN A 110 9.09 8.39 0.12
CA GLN A 110 10.07 8.00 1.15
C GLN A 110 9.76 8.61 2.52
N ARG A 111 9.34 9.86 2.55
CA ARG A 111 8.97 10.53 3.80
C ARG A 111 7.80 9.82 4.49
N THR A 112 6.78 9.47 3.74
CA THR A 112 5.61 8.73 4.23
C THR A 112 6.01 7.33 4.69
N PHE A 113 6.87 6.65 3.94
CA PHE A 113 7.41 5.35 4.30
C PHE A 113 8.15 5.38 5.65
N PHE A 114 9.09 6.30 5.84
CA PHE A 114 9.84 6.40 7.10
C PHE A 114 8.96 6.81 8.28
N ARG A 115 7.97 7.67 8.05
CA ARG A 115 7.00 8.04 9.09
C ARG A 115 6.19 6.82 9.55
N THR A 116 5.67 6.05 8.62
CA THR A 116 4.91 4.82 8.91
C THR A 116 5.79 3.79 9.63
N LEU A 117 7.02 3.58 9.15
CA LEU A 117 7.97 2.67 9.76
C LEU A 117 8.34 3.09 11.19
N ALA A 118 8.52 4.38 11.45
CA ALA A 118 8.81 4.90 12.79
C ALA A 118 7.66 4.63 13.77
N GLN A 119 6.42 4.72 13.29
CA GLN A 119 5.23 4.43 14.12
C GLN A 119 5.01 2.93 14.36
N MET A 120 5.51 2.06 13.50
CA MET A 120 5.46 0.60 13.69
C MET A 120 6.47 0.09 14.72
N ARG A 121 7.46 0.89 15.07
CA ARG A 121 8.55 0.51 15.99
C ARG A 121 8.23 0.73 17.49
N CYS A 122 7.01 1.06 17.81
CA CYS A 122 6.59 1.18 19.21
C CYS A 122 6.53 -0.16 19.92
#